data_087c2cf760b0cfa8f3c7f31292b6b1ab
#
_entry.id   087c2cf760b0cfa8f3c7f31292b6b1ab
#
_cell.length_a   1.000
_cell.length_b   1.000
_cell.length_c   1.000
_cell.angle_alpha   90.00
_cell.angle_beta   90.00
_cell.angle_gamma   90.00
#
_symmetry.space_group_name_H-M   'P 1'
#
loop_
_entity.id
_entity.type
_entity.pdbx_description
1 polymer ?
#
loop_
_entity_poly.entity_id
_entity_poly.type
_entity_poly.pdbx_seq_one_letter_code
_entity_poly.pdbx_strand_id
1 'polypeptide(L)' 'MTTAKTVTKLSDKITKISESYTINRYDNGFMVDAGGRNKKGDYVNAKILCNSLEEVLALVKEAGEMDLDN' A
#
# COMPACT_ATOMS: atom_id res chain seq x y z
N MET A 1 10.95 -8.85 -20.23
CA MET A 1 10.64 -8.57 -19.78
C MET A 1 10.28 -8.39 -19.11
N THR A 2 10.12 -8.29 -18.73
CA THR A 2 9.75 -8.03 -18.06
C THR A 2 9.41 -7.82 -17.35
N THR A 3 9.26 -7.80 -17.11
CA THR A 3 8.82 -7.52 -16.39
C THR A 3 8.41 -7.13 -15.77
N ALA A 4 8.53 -7.38 -16.16
CA ALA A 4 8.28 -6.48 -15.32
C ALA A 4 7.56 -6.73 -14.16
N LYS A 5 8.05 -6.61 -13.31
CA LYS A 5 7.39 -6.70 -12.19
C LYS A 5 6.68 -5.48 -11.92
N THR A 6 5.48 -5.57 -11.82
CA THR A 6 4.67 -4.43 -11.54
C THR A 6 4.61 -4.23 -10.05
N VAL A 7 5.06 -3.10 -9.60
CA VAL A 7 4.90 -2.76 -8.20
C VAL A 7 3.60 -2.04 -8.06
N THR A 8 2.67 -2.61 -7.30
CA THR A 8 1.40 -1.97 -7.05
C THR A 8 1.61 -0.83 -6.08
N LYS A 9 1.15 0.34 -6.46
CA LYS A 9 1.25 1.51 -5.60
C LYS A 9 -0.04 1.66 -4.81
N LEU A 10 0.07 2.28 -3.64
CA LEU A 10 -1.12 2.55 -2.85
C LEU A 10 -2.07 3.47 -3.60
N SER A 11 -1.54 4.43 -4.34
CA SER A 11 -2.38 5.37 -5.09
C SER A 11 -3.20 4.70 -6.18
N ASP A 12 -2.86 3.47 -6.56
CA ASP A 12 -3.66 2.73 -7.52
C ASP A 12 -4.97 2.24 -6.89
N LYS A 13 -5.00 2.12 -5.58
CA LYS A 13 -6.14 1.56 -4.87
C LYS A 13 -6.89 2.57 -4.03
N ILE A 14 -6.17 3.51 -3.42
CA ILE A 14 -6.78 4.49 -2.53
C ILE A 14 -6.20 5.87 -2.82
N THR A 15 -6.99 6.90 -2.58
CA THR A 15 -6.53 8.28 -2.76
C THR A 15 -6.25 8.96 -1.43
N LYS A 16 -6.89 8.47 -0.35
CA LYS A 16 -6.63 8.95 1.00
C LYS A 16 -6.38 7.75 1.88
N ILE A 17 -5.50 7.88 2.83
CA ILE A 17 -5.09 6.76 3.67
C ILE A 17 -5.47 7.02 5.11
N SER A 18 -5.85 5.96 5.81
CA SER A 18 -6.13 6.03 7.25
C SER A 18 -4.84 6.34 7.99
N GLU A 19 -4.97 6.86 9.20
CA GLU A 19 -3.80 7.26 9.97
C GLU A 19 -2.93 6.08 10.40
N SER A 20 -3.45 4.87 10.35
CA SER A 20 -2.66 3.70 10.71
C SER A 20 -2.81 2.63 9.65
N TYR A 21 -1.76 1.84 9.48
CA TYR A 21 -1.76 0.70 8.58
C TYR A 21 -0.84 -0.36 9.15
N THR A 22 -0.98 -1.59 8.66
CA THR A 22 -0.31 -2.75 9.23
C THR A 22 0.64 -3.36 8.22
N ILE A 23 1.80 -3.77 8.71
CA ILE A 23 2.76 -4.51 7.90
C ILE A 23 2.95 -5.86 8.56
N ASN A 24 2.63 -6.93 7.84
CA ASN A 24 2.79 -8.29 8.33
C ASN A 24 3.98 -8.93 7.64
N ARG A 25 4.80 -9.59 8.41
CA ARG A 25 5.97 -10.24 7.87
C ARG A 25 5.72 -11.74 7.78
N TYR A 26 6.04 -12.29 6.60
CA TYR A 26 5.93 -13.72 6.36
C TYR A 26 7.29 -14.28 5.97
N ASP A 27 7.40 -15.61 5.89
CA ASP A 27 8.67 -16.25 5.56
C ASP A 27 9.21 -15.81 4.21
N ASN A 28 8.31 -15.56 3.26
CA ASN A 28 8.76 -15.25 1.90
C ASN A 28 8.22 -13.90 1.41
N GLY A 29 8.00 -13.00 2.31
CA GLY A 29 7.59 -11.66 1.90
C GLY A 29 6.88 -10.90 2.99
N PHE A 30 6.22 -9.81 2.57
CA PHE A 30 5.53 -8.93 3.48
C PHE A 30 4.17 -8.59 2.90
N MET A 31 3.21 -8.30 3.77
CA MET A 31 1.90 -7.81 3.35
C MET A 31 1.68 -6.44 3.98
N VAL A 32 1.47 -5.43 3.15
CA VAL A 32 1.10 -4.10 3.63
C VAL A 32 -0.42 -3.99 3.51
N ASP A 33 -1.08 -3.73 4.63
CA ASP A 33 -2.54 -3.65 4.71
C ASP A 33 -2.90 -2.25 5.15
N ALA A 34 -3.41 -1.45 4.24
CA ALA A 34 -3.75 -0.06 4.50
C ALA A 34 -5.19 0.21 4.10
N GLY A 35 -5.93 0.85 4.97
CA GLY A 35 -7.30 1.25 4.67
C GLY A 35 -7.32 2.68 4.19
N GLY A 36 -8.39 3.05 3.48
CA GLY A 36 -8.53 4.40 3.01
C GLY A 36 -9.73 4.56 2.10
N ARG A 37 -9.77 5.69 1.38
CA ARG A 37 -10.86 5.98 0.45
C ARG A 37 -10.35 5.91 -0.96
N ASN A 38 -11.14 5.30 -1.84
CA ASN A 38 -10.78 5.26 -3.25
C ASN A 38 -11.31 6.52 -3.97
N LYS A 39 -11.16 6.55 -5.28
CA LYS A 39 -11.59 7.73 -6.06
C LYS A 39 -13.07 7.99 -5.94
N LYS A 40 -13.85 6.96 -5.70
CA LYS A 40 -15.30 7.11 -5.57
C LYS A 40 -15.73 7.55 -4.18
N GLY A 41 -14.78 7.63 -3.25
CA GLY A 41 -15.08 7.98 -1.88
C GLY A 41 -15.48 6.81 -1.00
N ASP A 42 -15.39 5.58 -1.52
CA ASP A 42 -15.71 4.39 -0.75
C ASP A 42 -14.53 3.98 0.10
N TYR A 43 -14.81 3.47 1.29
CA TYR A 43 -13.76 2.96 2.15
C TYR A 43 -13.35 1.58 1.67
N VAL A 44 -12.06 1.39 1.45
CA VAL A 44 -11.54 0.10 0.98
C VAL A 44 -10.24 -0.21 1.71
N ASN A 45 -9.88 -1.49 1.74
CA ASN A 45 -8.60 -1.91 2.26
C ASN A 45 -7.71 -2.30 1.10
N ALA A 46 -6.50 -1.74 1.09
CA ALA A 46 -5.50 -2.11 0.10
C ALA A 46 -4.54 -3.08 0.74
N LYS A 47 -4.44 -4.28 0.18
CA LYS A 47 -3.51 -5.30 0.66
C LYS A 47 -2.52 -5.56 -0.45
N ILE A 48 -1.25 -5.26 -0.19
CA ILE A 48 -0.23 -5.34 -1.20
C ILE A 48 0.87 -6.29 -0.72
N LEU A 49 1.12 -7.34 -1.50
CA LEU A 49 2.21 -8.26 -1.20
C LEU A 49 3.51 -7.68 -1.71
N CYS A 50 4.52 -7.72 -0.86
CA CYS A 50 5.84 -7.25 -1.21
C CYS A 50 6.83 -8.40 -1.07
N ASN A 51 7.77 -8.48 -1.99
CA ASN A 51 8.78 -9.53 -1.96
C ASN A 51 10.02 -9.13 -1.19
N SER A 52 10.17 -7.86 -0.89
CA SER A 52 11.38 -7.39 -0.23
C SER A 52 11.06 -6.22 0.67
N LEU A 53 11.96 -5.94 1.59
CA LEU A 53 11.82 -4.79 2.47
C LEU A 53 11.86 -3.49 1.69
N GLU A 54 12.61 -3.46 0.59
CA GLU A 54 12.67 -2.25 -0.23
C GLU A 54 11.31 -1.90 -0.79
N GLU A 55 10.53 -2.89 -1.20
CA GLU A 55 9.18 -2.65 -1.68
C GLU A 55 8.29 -2.14 -0.56
N VAL A 56 8.44 -2.70 0.64
CA VAL A 56 7.69 -2.23 1.80
C VAL A 56 8.01 -0.76 2.08
N LEU A 57 9.29 -0.42 2.06
CA LEU A 57 9.70 0.95 2.34
C LEU A 57 9.16 1.93 1.31
N ALA A 58 9.10 1.50 0.04
CA ALA A 58 8.54 2.35 -1.00
C ALA A 58 7.06 2.62 -0.73
N LEU A 59 6.31 1.61 -0.27
CA LEU A 59 4.91 1.80 0.06
C LEU A 59 4.74 2.69 1.29
N VAL A 60 5.59 2.50 2.29
CA VAL A 60 5.53 3.33 3.49
C VAL A 60 5.81 4.79 3.14
N LYS A 61 6.78 5.02 2.26
CA LYS A 61 7.08 6.38 1.84
C LYS A 61 5.88 6.99 1.10
N GLU A 62 5.27 6.21 0.22
CA GLU A 62 4.09 6.68 -0.50
C GLU A 62 2.97 6.99 0.48
N ALA A 63 2.75 6.11 1.45
CA ALA A 63 1.70 6.31 2.45
C ALA A 63 1.92 7.60 3.24
N GLY A 64 3.17 7.89 3.55
CA GLY A 64 3.49 9.11 4.30
C GLY A 64 3.27 10.38 3.50
N GLU A 65 3.19 10.26 2.17
CA GLU A 65 2.97 11.42 1.31
C GLU A 65 1.52 11.57 0.86
N MET A 66 0.67 10.60 1.20
CA MET A 66 -0.73 10.65 0.81
C MET A 66 -1.55 11.47 1.79
N ASP A 67 -2.67 12.00 1.32
CA ASP A 67 -3.60 12.72 2.18
C ASP A 67 -4.24 11.75 3.17
N LEU A 68 -4.44 12.23 4.37
CA LEU A 68 -5.11 11.44 5.40
C LEU A 68 -6.62 11.46 5.19
N ASP A 69 -7.23 10.32 5.48
CA ASP A 69 -8.69 10.21 5.47
C ASP A 69 -9.17 10.54 6.89
N ASN A 70 -9.49 11.79 7.09
CA ASN A 70 -9.98 12.30 8.37
C ASN A 70 -11.48 12.48 8.36
#